data_5eb6419f02325d8c02b9ea6710ebb188
#
_entry.id   5eb6419f02325d8c02b9ea6710ebb188
#
_cell.length_a   1.000
_cell.length_b   1.000
_cell.length_c   1.000
_cell.angle_alpha   90.00
_cell.angle_beta   90.00
_cell.angle_gamma   90.00
#
_symmetry.space_group_name_H-M   'P 1'
#
loop_
_entity.id
_entity.type
_entity.pdbx_description
1 polymer ?
#
loop_
_entity_poly.entity_id
_entity_poly.type
_entity_poly.pdbx_seq_one_letter_code
_entity_poly.pdbx_strand_id
1 'polypeptide(L)'
;MFFILSKVLFFLLQPLVWVVALIIFSLGSKVAKRRKTYQITALVVLLFFSNQFIFNEVCRVWENQIPIFRATEKFDVAIVLGGISNYDEFHSQPNFHGNSERLINVLPLYFSGQVKKILFAGGSGRLDKQNVEAIHIEKYLMSLGVKQRDILLDTNSRNTYENAKFAVELVNQNDRLLLSTSATHMVRSL
;
A
#
# COMPACT_ATOMS: atom_id res chain seq x y z
N MET A 1 18.42 -3.91 11.92
CA MET A 1 19.37 -3.56 10.84
C MET A 1 18.70 -3.51 9.47
N PHE A 2 17.99 -4.53 9.01
CA PHE A 2 17.31 -4.58 7.71
C PHE A 2 16.34 -3.39 7.47
N PHE A 3 15.58 -2.99 8.49
CA PHE A 3 14.61 -1.87 8.40
C PHE A 3 15.28 -0.52 8.06
N ILE A 4 16.40 -0.20 8.71
CA ILE A 4 17.12 1.06 8.44
C ILE A 4 17.74 1.01 7.05
N LEU A 5 18.35 -0.12 6.70
CA LEU A 5 18.97 -0.32 5.39
C LEU A 5 17.93 -0.19 4.26
N SER A 6 16.74 -0.75 4.43
CA SER A 6 15.65 -0.63 3.45
C SER A 6 15.19 0.82 3.26
N LYS A 7 15.14 1.62 4.32
CA LYS A 7 14.78 3.06 4.23
C LYS A 7 15.85 3.87 3.51
N VAL A 8 17.13 3.62 3.80
CA VAL A 8 18.25 4.28 3.11
C VAL A 8 18.28 3.90 1.64
N LEU A 9 18.14 2.60 1.35
CA LEU A 9 18.12 2.11 -0.02
C LEU A 9 16.93 2.69 -0.81
N PHE A 10 15.75 2.73 -0.20
CA PHE A 10 14.56 3.35 -0.80
C PHE A 10 14.79 4.82 -1.14
N PHE A 11 15.41 5.59 -0.23
CA PHE A 11 15.75 6.99 -0.48
C PHE A 11 16.70 7.14 -1.68
N LEU A 12 17.75 6.32 -1.75
CA LEU A 12 18.71 6.34 -2.86
C LEU A 12 18.12 5.92 -4.20
N LEU A 13 17.07 5.10 -4.19
CA LEU A 13 16.37 4.65 -5.40
C LEU A 13 15.36 5.69 -5.93
N GLN A 14 15.07 6.76 -5.18
CA GLN A 14 14.13 7.78 -5.65
C GLN A 14 14.73 8.58 -6.82
N PRO A 15 14.03 8.68 -7.98
CA PRO A 15 14.51 9.42 -9.13
C PRO A 15 14.82 10.90 -8.84
N LEU A 16 14.05 11.50 -7.91
CA LEU A 16 14.29 12.88 -7.49
C LEU A 16 15.68 13.07 -6.87
N VAL A 17 16.16 12.09 -6.10
CA VAL A 17 17.51 12.13 -5.50
C VAL A 17 18.59 12.12 -6.60
N TRP A 18 18.38 11.36 -7.67
CA TRP A 18 19.31 11.34 -8.81
C TRP A 18 19.31 12.68 -9.54
N VAL A 19 18.15 13.29 -9.76
CA VAL A 19 18.04 14.62 -10.36
C VAL A 19 18.80 15.66 -9.52
N VAL A 20 18.56 15.68 -8.21
CA VAL A 20 19.24 16.60 -7.28
C VAL A 20 20.77 16.37 -7.30
N ALA A 21 21.23 15.13 -7.24
CA ALA A 21 22.66 14.80 -7.30
C ALA A 21 23.30 15.26 -8.61
N LEU A 22 22.64 15.04 -9.75
CA LEU A 22 23.11 15.52 -11.07
C LEU A 22 23.20 17.04 -11.14
N ILE A 23 22.24 17.75 -10.54
CA ILE A 23 22.28 19.23 -10.46
C ILE A 23 23.48 19.67 -9.60
N ILE A 24 23.70 19.04 -8.44
CA ILE A 24 24.85 19.36 -7.56
C ILE A 24 26.17 19.12 -8.32
N PHE A 25 26.32 17.98 -9.01
CA PHE A 25 27.51 17.70 -9.82
C PHE A 25 27.67 18.68 -10.96
N SER A 26 26.59 19.17 -11.57
CA SER A 26 26.62 20.22 -12.59
C SER A 26 27.17 21.52 -12.04
N LEU A 27 26.70 21.93 -10.84
CA LEU A 27 27.16 23.18 -10.20
C LEU A 27 28.64 23.12 -9.80
N GLY A 28 29.14 21.97 -9.34
CA GLY A 28 30.54 21.76 -8.97
C GLY A 28 31.50 21.57 -10.16
N SER A 29 30.99 21.34 -11.37
CA SER A 29 31.81 21.02 -12.53
C SER A 29 32.40 22.28 -13.18
N LYS A 30 33.75 22.38 -13.24
CA LYS A 30 34.49 23.43 -13.94
C LYS A 30 34.53 23.20 -15.46
N VAL A 31 34.24 21.98 -15.93
CA VAL A 31 34.29 21.64 -17.36
C VAL A 31 32.90 21.85 -17.97
N ALA A 32 32.79 22.82 -18.88
CA ALA A 32 31.52 23.21 -19.51
C ALA A 32 30.79 22.05 -20.19
N LYS A 33 31.52 21.14 -20.85
CA LYS A 33 30.94 19.94 -21.49
C LYS A 33 30.29 19.02 -20.45
N ARG A 34 30.97 18.71 -19.33
CA ARG A 34 30.42 17.83 -18.24
C ARG A 34 29.22 18.50 -17.58
N ARG A 35 29.28 19.80 -17.29
CA ARG A 35 28.17 20.56 -16.74
C ARG A 35 26.92 20.44 -17.59
N LYS A 36 27.04 20.66 -18.92
CA LYS A 36 25.92 20.52 -19.86
C LYS A 36 25.37 19.09 -19.89
N THR A 37 26.24 18.08 -19.86
CA THR A 37 25.82 16.68 -19.81
C THR A 37 24.98 16.40 -18.56
N TYR A 38 25.45 16.78 -17.36
CA TYR A 38 24.69 16.59 -16.12
C TYR A 38 23.32 17.28 -16.15
N GLN A 39 23.23 18.49 -16.68
CA GLN A 39 21.98 19.24 -16.83
C GLN A 39 20.98 18.52 -17.75
N ILE A 40 21.47 18.10 -18.93
CA ILE A 40 20.64 17.37 -19.89
C ILE A 40 20.17 16.04 -19.28
N THR A 41 21.07 15.28 -18.65
CA THR A 41 20.71 14.01 -18.01
C THR A 41 19.70 14.22 -16.88
N ALA A 42 19.87 15.23 -16.04
CA ALA A 42 18.91 15.56 -14.99
C ALA A 42 17.52 15.87 -15.58
N LEU A 43 17.47 16.67 -16.66
CA LEU A 43 16.22 16.99 -17.34
C LEU A 43 15.55 15.74 -17.96
N VAL A 44 16.31 14.88 -18.61
CA VAL A 44 15.79 13.63 -19.19
C VAL A 44 15.24 12.71 -18.11
N VAL A 45 15.96 12.51 -17.01
CA VAL A 45 15.51 11.70 -15.87
C VAL A 45 14.22 12.29 -15.28
N LEU A 46 14.19 13.61 -15.07
CA LEU A 46 13.01 14.28 -14.54
C LEU A 46 11.80 14.09 -15.46
N LEU A 47 11.94 14.36 -16.76
CA LEU A 47 10.82 14.22 -17.71
C LEU A 47 10.35 12.77 -17.86
N PHE A 48 11.28 11.81 -17.84
CA PHE A 48 10.94 10.39 -17.93
C PHE A 48 10.09 9.93 -16.73
N PHE A 49 10.54 10.21 -15.50
CA PHE A 49 9.84 9.78 -14.29
C PHE A 49 8.62 10.62 -13.91
N SER A 50 8.51 11.85 -14.46
CA SER A 50 7.31 12.69 -14.30
C SER A 50 6.25 12.44 -15.37
N ASN A 51 6.51 11.56 -16.34
CA ASN A 51 5.58 11.29 -17.42
C ASN A 51 4.50 10.31 -16.98
N GLN A 52 3.27 10.82 -16.85
CA GLN A 52 2.11 10.03 -16.44
C GLN A 52 1.80 8.88 -17.42
N PHE A 53 2.04 9.07 -18.71
CA PHE A 53 1.81 8.01 -19.71
C PHE A 53 2.76 6.83 -19.48
N ILE A 54 4.05 7.09 -19.29
CA ILE A 54 5.05 6.04 -19.00
C ILE A 54 4.68 5.31 -17.70
N PHE A 55 4.34 6.06 -16.66
CA PHE A 55 3.91 5.48 -15.38
C PHE A 55 2.69 4.57 -15.55
N ASN A 56 1.65 5.03 -16.25
CA ASN A 56 0.44 4.25 -16.48
C ASN A 56 0.71 2.96 -17.29
N GLU A 57 1.59 3.02 -18.31
CA GLU A 57 1.94 1.82 -19.07
C GLU A 57 2.71 0.79 -18.23
N VAL A 58 3.64 1.24 -17.39
CA VAL A 58 4.34 0.36 -16.45
C VAL A 58 3.35 -0.28 -15.47
N CYS A 59 2.44 0.50 -14.90
CA CYS A 59 1.39 -0.01 -14.02
C CYS A 59 0.50 -1.02 -14.75
N ARG A 60 0.07 -0.72 -15.98
CA ARG A 60 -0.77 -1.62 -16.78
C ARG A 60 -0.13 -2.98 -17.02
N VAL A 61 1.16 -3.01 -17.37
CA VAL A 61 1.91 -4.26 -17.55
C VAL A 61 2.03 -5.03 -16.24
N TRP A 62 2.26 -4.31 -15.14
CA TRP A 62 2.37 -4.91 -13.81
C TRP A 62 1.03 -5.49 -13.32
N GLU A 63 -0.06 -4.79 -13.55
CA GLU A 63 -1.41 -5.15 -13.11
C GLU A 63 -2.05 -6.28 -13.93
N ASN A 64 -1.65 -6.48 -15.19
CA ASN A 64 -2.15 -7.56 -16.04
C ASN A 64 -1.88 -8.98 -15.48
N GLN A 65 -1.08 -9.12 -14.43
CA GLN A 65 -0.80 -10.39 -13.76
C GLN A 65 -1.81 -10.72 -12.65
N ILE A 66 -2.77 -9.82 -12.40
CA ILE A 66 -3.72 -9.96 -11.29
C ILE A 66 -4.91 -10.82 -11.73
N PRO A 67 -5.24 -11.89 -10.99
CA PRO A 67 -6.41 -12.70 -11.29
C PRO A 67 -7.70 -11.89 -11.05
N ILE A 68 -8.62 -11.96 -12.01
CA ILE A 68 -9.94 -11.34 -11.90
C ILE A 68 -10.90 -12.36 -11.30
N PHE A 69 -11.54 -12.03 -10.18
CA PHE A 69 -12.58 -12.87 -9.62
C PHE A 69 -13.93 -12.60 -10.31
N ARG A 70 -14.80 -13.62 -10.37
CA ARG A 70 -16.14 -13.48 -10.93
C ARG A 70 -17.11 -12.94 -9.90
N ALA A 71 -18.04 -12.07 -10.30
CA ALA A 71 -19.04 -11.45 -9.43
C ALA A 71 -19.94 -12.46 -8.68
N THR A 72 -19.99 -13.72 -9.10
CA THR A 72 -20.77 -14.78 -8.47
C THR A 72 -20.00 -15.58 -7.42
N GLU A 73 -18.70 -15.38 -7.29
CA GLU A 73 -17.87 -16.11 -6.34
C GLU A 73 -18.12 -15.64 -4.91
N LYS A 74 -18.09 -16.60 -3.97
CA LYS A 74 -18.24 -16.33 -2.54
C LYS A 74 -16.95 -16.65 -1.81
N PHE A 75 -16.65 -15.84 -0.80
CA PHE A 75 -15.44 -15.94 0.00
C PHE A 75 -15.81 -15.98 1.50
N ASP A 76 -15.03 -16.71 2.27
CA ASP A 76 -15.22 -16.76 3.71
C ASP A 76 -14.62 -15.54 4.40
N VAL A 77 -13.44 -15.11 3.95
CA VAL A 77 -12.75 -13.95 4.51
C VAL A 77 -12.19 -13.06 3.40
N ALA A 78 -12.44 -11.76 3.45
CA ALA A 78 -11.71 -10.77 2.69
C ALA A 78 -10.57 -10.19 3.54
N ILE A 79 -9.34 -10.33 3.06
CA ILE A 79 -8.14 -9.78 3.70
C ILE A 79 -7.89 -8.42 3.07
N VAL A 80 -8.03 -7.35 3.87
CA VAL A 80 -7.77 -5.96 3.47
C VAL A 80 -6.41 -5.53 4.03
N LEU A 81 -5.47 -5.23 3.16
CA LEU A 81 -4.16 -4.73 3.61
C LEU A 81 -4.24 -3.27 4.04
N GLY A 82 -3.66 -2.98 5.19
CA GLY A 82 -3.60 -1.64 5.78
C GLY A 82 -2.77 -0.62 5.00
N GLY A 83 -2.53 0.53 5.61
CA GLY A 83 -1.94 1.68 4.95
C GLY A 83 -2.96 2.43 4.11
N ILE A 84 -4.19 2.52 4.60
CA ILE A 84 -5.33 3.18 3.94
C ILE A 84 -5.76 4.46 4.64
N SER A 85 -5.36 4.62 5.91
CA SER A 85 -5.77 5.77 6.74
C SER A 85 -4.70 6.19 7.73
N ASN A 86 -4.81 7.42 8.19
CA ASN A 86 -4.20 7.91 9.43
C ASN A 86 -5.32 8.27 10.40
N TYR A 87 -5.08 8.13 11.70
CA TYR A 87 -6.07 8.55 12.68
C TYR A 87 -6.00 10.06 12.90
N ASP A 88 -7.15 10.72 12.78
CA ASP A 88 -7.33 12.12 13.13
C ASP A 88 -7.82 12.19 14.57
N GLU A 89 -6.91 12.59 15.47
CA GLU A 89 -7.22 12.71 16.91
C GLU A 89 -8.23 13.81 17.21
N PHE A 90 -8.22 14.88 16.41
CA PHE A 90 -9.12 16.02 16.61
C PHE A 90 -10.58 15.65 16.31
N HIS A 91 -10.82 14.95 15.20
CA HIS A 91 -12.16 14.52 14.81
C HIS A 91 -12.50 13.10 15.28
N SER A 92 -11.57 12.42 15.96
CA SER A 92 -11.72 11.04 16.45
C SER A 92 -12.18 10.04 15.39
N GLN A 93 -11.66 10.17 14.17
CA GLN A 93 -12.03 9.33 13.01
C GLN A 93 -10.83 8.99 12.11
N PRO A 94 -10.93 7.91 11.31
CA PRO A 94 -9.91 7.62 10.30
C PRO A 94 -9.93 8.70 9.20
N ASN A 95 -8.76 9.27 8.90
CA ASN A 95 -8.56 10.12 7.74
C ASN A 95 -8.02 9.26 6.60
N PHE A 96 -8.89 8.92 5.67
CA PHE A 96 -8.58 8.04 4.54
C PHE A 96 -7.76 8.76 3.48
N HIS A 97 -6.86 8.01 2.82
CA HIS A 97 -6.02 8.51 1.73
C HIS A 97 -6.04 7.56 0.51
N GLY A 98 -5.13 7.73 -0.44
CA GLY A 98 -5.18 7.16 -1.79
C GLY A 98 -5.30 5.63 -1.92
N ASN A 99 -5.16 4.87 -0.82
CA ASN A 99 -5.29 3.42 -0.85
C ASN A 99 -6.61 2.92 -0.22
N SER A 100 -7.54 3.81 0.09
CA SER A 100 -8.80 3.48 0.76
C SER A 100 -9.72 2.59 -0.08
N GLU A 101 -9.51 2.54 -1.40
CA GLU A 101 -10.21 1.64 -2.32
C GLU A 101 -10.11 0.17 -1.89
N ARG A 102 -9.05 -0.22 -1.18
CA ARG A 102 -8.88 -1.58 -0.64
C ARG A 102 -10.04 -1.98 0.26
N LEU A 103 -10.49 -1.08 1.12
CA LEU A 103 -11.61 -1.31 2.03
C LEU A 103 -12.94 -1.03 1.35
N ILE A 104 -13.04 0.09 0.61
CA ILE A 104 -14.28 0.53 -0.05
C ILE A 104 -14.81 -0.55 -0.99
N ASN A 105 -13.94 -1.23 -1.74
CA ASN A 105 -14.33 -2.29 -2.68
C ASN A 105 -14.80 -3.57 -1.97
N VAL A 106 -14.41 -3.81 -0.71
CA VAL A 106 -14.83 -5.00 0.05
C VAL A 106 -16.19 -4.80 0.71
N LEU A 107 -16.56 -3.60 1.11
CA LEU A 107 -17.81 -3.33 1.82
C LEU A 107 -19.06 -3.79 1.05
N PRO A 108 -19.24 -3.49 -0.26
CA PRO A 108 -20.38 -4.01 -1.02
C PRO A 108 -20.42 -5.54 -1.05
N LEU A 109 -19.27 -6.22 -1.10
CA LEU A 109 -19.19 -7.68 -1.10
C LEU A 109 -19.62 -8.29 0.25
N TYR A 110 -19.28 -7.61 1.34
CA TYR A 110 -19.74 -8.00 2.66
C TYR A 110 -21.26 -7.82 2.80
N PHE A 111 -21.80 -6.65 2.47
CA PHE A 111 -23.23 -6.37 2.60
C PHE A 111 -24.11 -7.19 1.64
N SER A 112 -23.59 -7.61 0.49
CA SER A 112 -24.27 -8.54 -0.42
C SER A 112 -24.18 -10.00 0.01
N GLY A 113 -23.37 -10.33 1.05
CA GLY A 113 -23.15 -11.70 1.52
C GLY A 113 -22.21 -12.52 0.62
N GLN A 114 -21.45 -11.89 -0.26
CA GLN A 114 -20.39 -12.56 -1.03
C GLN A 114 -19.14 -12.81 -0.18
N VAL A 115 -18.91 -11.96 0.82
CA VAL A 115 -17.84 -12.09 1.82
C VAL A 115 -18.48 -12.22 3.19
N LYS A 116 -18.08 -13.22 3.99
CA LYS A 116 -18.65 -13.45 5.32
C LYS A 116 -17.96 -12.64 6.42
N LYS A 117 -16.62 -12.46 6.32
CA LYS A 117 -15.82 -11.76 7.32
C LYS A 117 -14.80 -10.84 6.63
N ILE A 118 -14.43 -9.77 7.31
CA ILE A 118 -13.37 -8.85 6.90
C ILE A 118 -12.21 -9.00 7.87
N LEU A 119 -11.03 -9.39 7.36
CA LEU A 119 -9.77 -9.35 8.10
C LEU A 119 -9.02 -8.10 7.67
N PHE A 120 -8.80 -7.18 8.61
CA PHE A 120 -8.00 -5.99 8.36
C PHE A 120 -6.57 -6.21 8.89
N ALA A 121 -5.62 -6.30 7.97
CA ALA A 121 -4.20 -6.48 8.26
C ALA A 121 -3.51 -5.11 8.26
N GLY A 122 -3.63 -4.40 9.38
CA GLY A 122 -3.18 -3.02 9.54
C GLY A 122 -2.46 -2.77 10.85
N GLY A 123 -1.37 -3.49 11.11
CA GLY A 123 -0.47 -3.20 12.22
C GLY A 123 0.27 -1.88 12.02
N SER A 124 1.01 -1.41 13.03
CA SER A 124 1.74 -0.16 12.91
C SER A 124 3.03 -0.35 12.14
N GLY A 125 3.09 0.04 10.87
CA GLY A 125 4.33 0.21 10.11
C GLY A 125 5.19 1.39 10.60
N ARG A 126 4.77 2.09 11.67
CA ARG A 126 5.46 3.22 12.32
C ARG A 126 6.28 2.73 13.50
N LEU A 127 7.29 3.51 13.89
CA LEU A 127 8.15 3.20 15.05
C LEU A 127 7.45 3.46 16.39
N ASP A 128 6.43 4.32 16.40
CA ASP A 128 5.58 4.56 17.55
C ASP A 128 4.38 3.60 17.50
N LYS A 129 4.25 2.77 18.50
CA LYS A 129 3.17 1.78 18.61
C LYS A 129 1.81 2.38 19.02
N GLN A 130 1.69 3.71 19.12
CA GLN A 130 0.52 4.35 19.76
C GLN A 130 -0.73 4.39 18.87
N ASN A 131 -0.57 4.33 17.54
CA ASN A 131 -1.71 4.37 16.61
C ASN A 131 -1.74 3.14 15.71
N VAL A 132 -2.41 2.08 16.17
CA VAL A 132 -2.64 0.87 15.38
C VAL A 132 -3.86 1.12 14.49
N GLU A 133 -3.63 1.23 13.19
CA GLU A 133 -4.66 1.50 12.19
C GLU A 133 -5.87 0.55 12.30
N ALA A 134 -5.62 -0.74 12.53
CA ALA A 134 -6.64 -1.75 12.63
C ALA A 134 -7.72 -1.46 13.69
N ILE A 135 -7.33 -0.89 14.85
CA ILE A 135 -8.28 -0.57 15.93
C ILE A 135 -9.24 0.56 15.51
N HIS A 136 -8.75 1.54 14.77
CA HIS A 136 -9.58 2.65 14.29
C HIS A 136 -10.48 2.22 13.14
N ILE A 137 -9.99 1.35 12.28
CA ILE A 137 -10.79 0.76 11.20
C ILE A 137 -11.87 -0.16 11.73
N GLU A 138 -11.63 -0.92 12.81
CA GLU A 138 -12.68 -1.71 13.46
C GLU A 138 -13.87 -0.84 13.87
N LYS A 139 -13.60 0.25 14.61
CA LYS A 139 -14.64 1.20 15.03
C LYS A 139 -15.41 1.78 13.84
N TYR A 140 -14.69 2.12 12.78
CA TYR A 140 -15.29 2.63 11.56
C TYR A 140 -16.17 1.59 10.87
N LEU A 141 -15.71 0.35 10.73
CA LEU A 141 -16.50 -0.75 10.17
C LEU A 141 -17.78 -1.01 10.97
N MET A 142 -17.69 -1.01 12.31
CA MET A 142 -18.85 -1.15 13.16
C MET A 142 -19.85 0.00 13.01
N SER A 143 -19.38 1.24 12.83
CA SER A 143 -20.24 2.39 12.58
C SER A 143 -20.99 2.30 11.25
N LEU A 144 -20.45 1.58 10.27
CA LEU A 144 -21.11 1.28 9.00
C LEU A 144 -22.08 0.08 9.07
N GLY A 145 -22.17 -0.61 10.23
CA GLY A 145 -23.04 -1.75 10.42
C GLY A 145 -22.41 -3.12 10.18
N VAL A 146 -21.09 -3.20 10.02
CA VAL A 146 -20.37 -4.49 10.02
C VAL A 146 -20.41 -5.06 11.42
N LYS A 147 -20.81 -6.32 11.56
CA LYS A 147 -20.92 -6.99 12.87
C LYS A 147 -19.53 -7.26 13.44
N GLN A 148 -19.31 -6.94 14.71
CA GLN A 148 -18.02 -7.13 15.37
C GLN A 148 -17.48 -8.57 15.24
N ARG A 149 -18.33 -9.58 15.33
CA ARG A 149 -17.96 -10.98 15.16
C ARG A 149 -17.44 -11.35 13.75
N ASP A 150 -17.71 -10.51 12.77
CA ASP A 150 -17.32 -10.69 11.38
C ASP A 150 -16.05 -9.86 11.03
N ILE A 151 -15.49 -9.14 12.02
CA ILE A 151 -14.24 -8.37 11.89
C ILE A 151 -13.10 -9.16 12.55
N LEU A 152 -12.04 -9.40 11.80
CA LEU A 152 -10.78 -9.95 12.26
C LEU A 152 -9.70 -8.89 12.12
N LEU A 153 -8.80 -8.78 13.11
CA LEU A 153 -7.78 -7.73 13.13
C LEU A 153 -6.38 -8.33 13.30
N ASP A 154 -5.48 -7.95 12.41
CA ASP A 154 -4.04 -8.07 12.66
C ASP A 154 -3.51 -6.70 13.10
N THR A 155 -3.11 -6.63 14.36
CA THR A 155 -2.57 -5.43 15.00
C THR A 155 -1.05 -5.47 15.17
N ASN A 156 -0.40 -6.59 14.80
CA ASN A 156 0.99 -6.87 15.13
C ASN A 156 1.94 -6.70 13.96
N SER A 157 1.46 -6.83 12.74
CA SER A 157 2.29 -6.76 11.53
C SER A 157 2.95 -5.41 11.32
N ARG A 158 4.18 -5.42 10.80
CA ARG A 158 4.97 -4.21 10.50
C ARG A 158 5.36 -4.09 9.04
N ASN A 159 5.07 -5.10 8.26
CA ASN A 159 5.41 -5.19 6.84
C ASN A 159 4.51 -6.21 6.13
N THR A 160 4.54 -6.23 4.79
CA THR A 160 3.67 -7.11 3.99
C THR A 160 3.89 -8.60 4.26
N TYR A 161 5.12 -9.03 4.57
CA TYR A 161 5.39 -10.42 4.92
C TYR A 161 4.73 -10.81 6.26
N GLU A 162 4.81 -9.94 7.26
CA GLU A 162 4.14 -10.17 8.55
C GLU A 162 2.62 -10.12 8.42
N ASN A 163 2.05 -9.25 7.54
CA ASN A 163 0.63 -9.25 7.22
C ASN A 163 0.17 -10.63 6.72
N ALA A 164 0.89 -11.22 5.78
CA ALA A 164 0.56 -12.55 5.27
C ALA A 164 0.68 -13.62 6.37
N LYS A 165 1.77 -13.60 7.15
CA LYS A 165 2.02 -14.55 8.22
C LYS A 165 0.93 -14.52 9.29
N PHE A 166 0.57 -13.35 9.81
CA PHE A 166 -0.43 -13.22 10.86
C PHE A 166 -1.86 -13.39 10.34
N ALA A 167 -2.12 -13.03 9.08
CA ALA A 167 -3.41 -13.32 8.46
C ALA A 167 -3.72 -14.82 8.42
N VAL A 168 -2.72 -15.66 8.10
CA VAL A 168 -2.87 -17.12 8.09
C VAL A 168 -3.24 -17.68 9.48
N GLU A 169 -2.74 -17.07 10.56
CA GLU A 169 -3.06 -17.48 11.93
C GLU A 169 -4.50 -17.12 12.34
N LEU A 170 -5.13 -16.16 11.65
CA LEU A 170 -6.47 -15.63 11.95
C LEU A 170 -7.59 -16.27 11.10
N VAL A 171 -7.23 -17.04 10.08
CA VAL A 171 -8.17 -17.69 9.16
C VAL A 171 -8.07 -19.22 9.26
N ASN A 172 -9.10 -19.95 8.83
CA ASN A 172 -9.03 -21.40 8.78
C ASN A 172 -8.37 -21.87 7.48
N GLN A 173 -7.73 -23.04 7.50
CA GLN A 173 -7.04 -23.61 6.33
C GLN A 173 -7.96 -23.86 5.13
N ASN A 174 -9.25 -24.04 5.36
CA ASN A 174 -10.25 -24.31 4.31
C ASN A 174 -11.03 -23.05 3.89
N ASP A 175 -10.74 -21.87 4.49
CA ASP A 175 -11.42 -20.63 4.13
C ASP A 175 -11.04 -20.21 2.70
N ARG A 176 -12.02 -19.84 1.90
CA ARG A 176 -11.80 -19.17 0.61
C ARG A 176 -11.50 -17.70 0.89
N LEU A 177 -10.31 -17.30 0.54
CA LEU A 177 -9.78 -15.96 0.83
C LEU A 177 -9.88 -15.05 -0.40
N LEU A 178 -10.29 -13.81 -0.17
CA LEU A 178 -10.22 -12.71 -1.12
C LEU A 178 -9.16 -11.70 -0.63
N LEU A 179 -8.10 -11.51 -1.37
CA LEU A 179 -7.11 -10.47 -1.04
C LEU A 179 -7.51 -9.13 -1.69
N SER A 180 -7.65 -8.10 -0.87
CA SER A 180 -7.91 -6.73 -1.31
C SER A 180 -6.74 -5.81 -0.98
N THR A 181 -6.08 -5.33 -2.02
CA THR A 181 -4.97 -4.38 -1.93
C THR A 181 -4.92 -3.54 -3.22
N SER A 182 -4.11 -2.47 -3.22
CA SER A 182 -3.93 -1.67 -4.44
C SER A 182 -3.28 -2.50 -5.54
N ALA A 183 -3.65 -2.27 -6.79
CA ALA A 183 -3.17 -3.02 -7.94
C ALA A 183 -1.63 -3.05 -8.03
N THR A 184 -0.97 -1.93 -7.79
CA THR A 184 0.50 -1.83 -7.73
C THR A 184 1.14 -2.65 -6.60
N HIS A 185 0.37 -3.00 -5.57
CA HIS A 185 0.81 -3.77 -4.41
C HIS A 185 0.51 -5.26 -4.53
N MET A 186 -0.42 -5.64 -5.40
CA MET A 186 -0.96 -7.00 -5.49
C MET A 186 0.13 -8.05 -5.72
N VAL A 187 0.96 -7.87 -6.76
CA VAL A 187 2.04 -8.82 -7.11
C VAL A 187 3.03 -9.07 -5.95
N ARG A 188 3.19 -8.09 -5.05
CA ARG A 188 4.04 -8.24 -3.86
C ARG A 188 3.33 -8.94 -2.71
N SER A 189 2.02 -9.03 -2.76
CA SER A 189 1.16 -9.52 -1.67
C SER A 189 0.65 -10.94 -1.90
N LEU A 190 0.86 -11.48 -3.11
CA LEU A 190 0.64 -12.86 -3.50
C LEU A 190 1.87 -13.72 -3.18
#